data_29bd295dca13606c1634f4d9c7a677c9
#
_entry.id   29bd295dca13606c1634f4d9c7a677c9
#
_cell.length_a   1.000
_cell.length_b   1.000
_cell.length_c   1.000
_cell.angle_alpha   90.00
_cell.angle_beta   90.00
_cell.angle_gamma   90.00
#
_symmetry.space_group_name_H-M   'P 1'
#
loop_
_entity.id
_entity.type
_entity.pdbx_description
1 polymer ?
#
loop_
_entity_poly.entity_id
_entity_poly.type
_entity_poly.pdbx_seq_one_letter_code
_entity_poly.pdbx_strand_id
1 'polypeptide(L)'
;MSNAYGFIEITGVVAAVDALDIMCKAANVTLATWERKLGGRLVTIVLEGEVAAVKQAVEAGATQALKKPVAVGVIPNPHPEIVKIVELSASRFKGKDEPSSDSKMLGDDPPDFVPKK
;
A
#
# COMPACT_ATOMS: atom_id res chain seq x y z
N MET A 1 -18.61 11.59 -2.14
CA MET A 1 -18.54 10.24 -2.57
C MET A 1 -17.45 9.50 -1.81
N SER A 2 -17.81 8.44 -1.17
CA SER A 2 -16.83 7.75 -0.36
C SER A 2 -16.09 6.73 -1.20
N ASN A 3 -14.82 6.63 -0.95
CA ASN A 3 -13.98 5.66 -1.62
C ASN A 3 -13.93 4.37 -0.82
N ALA A 4 -13.57 3.30 -1.50
CA ALA A 4 -13.33 2.04 -0.85
C ALA A 4 -11.84 1.91 -0.57
N TYR A 5 -11.52 1.07 0.40
CA TYR A 5 -10.14 0.70 0.67
C TYR A 5 -9.92 -0.75 0.31
N GLY A 6 -8.77 -1.02 -0.28
CA GLY A 6 -8.32 -2.38 -0.51
C GLY A 6 -7.07 -2.62 0.32
N PHE A 7 -6.99 -3.80 0.89
CA PHE A 7 -5.87 -4.16 1.75
C PHE A 7 -5.20 -5.41 1.22
N ILE A 8 -3.89 -5.42 1.23
CA ILE A 8 -3.15 -6.62 0.93
C ILE A 8 -1.95 -6.69 1.88
N GLU A 9 -1.77 -7.85 2.50
CA GLU A 9 -0.61 -8.11 3.33
C GLU A 9 0.23 -9.15 2.66
N ILE A 10 1.51 -8.86 2.50
CA ILE A 10 2.39 -9.75 1.78
C ILE A 10 3.75 -9.74 2.44
N THR A 11 4.44 -10.87 2.39
CA THR A 11 5.74 -11.01 3.01
C THR A 11 6.83 -10.56 2.06
N GLY A 12 7.63 -9.61 2.51
CA GLY A 12 8.78 -9.17 1.73
C GLY A 12 8.52 -7.88 0.97
N VAL A 13 9.47 -6.97 1.04
CA VAL A 13 9.32 -5.66 0.42
C VAL A 13 9.28 -5.77 -1.10
N VAL A 14 10.12 -6.63 -1.67
CA VAL A 14 10.15 -6.78 -3.13
C VAL A 14 8.82 -7.32 -3.64
N ALA A 15 8.28 -8.34 -2.95
CA ALA A 15 6.99 -8.88 -3.34
C ALA A 15 5.89 -7.85 -3.18
N ALA A 16 5.99 -7.01 -2.15
CA ALA A 16 5.00 -5.97 -1.91
C ALA A 16 5.04 -4.91 -3.02
N VAL A 17 6.22 -4.51 -3.44
CA VAL A 17 6.35 -3.54 -4.53
C VAL A 17 5.80 -4.13 -5.83
N ASP A 18 6.09 -5.39 -6.07
CA ASP A 18 5.56 -6.08 -7.24
C ASP A 18 4.03 -6.09 -7.21
N ALA A 19 3.45 -6.45 -6.07
CA ALA A 19 2.00 -6.48 -5.93
C ALA A 19 1.38 -5.10 -6.13
N LEU A 20 2.02 -4.08 -5.59
CA LEU A 20 1.52 -2.71 -5.75
C LEU A 20 1.52 -2.31 -7.22
N ASP A 21 2.58 -2.63 -7.94
CA ASP A 21 2.67 -2.34 -9.36
C ASP A 21 1.54 -3.04 -10.13
N ILE A 22 1.34 -4.32 -9.86
CA ILE A 22 0.28 -5.08 -10.50
C ILE A 22 -1.08 -4.45 -10.23
N MET A 23 -1.34 -4.11 -8.98
CA MET A 23 -2.64 -3.57 -8.61
C MET A 23 -2.90 -2.22 -9.25
N CYS A 24 -1.90 -1.36 -9.28
CA CYS A 24 -2.08 -0.04 -9.85
C CYS A 24 -2.19 -0.08 -11.37
N LYS A 25 -1.64 -1.10 -12.00
CA LYS A 25 -1.82 -1.26 -13.44
C LYS A 25 -3.14 -1.90 -13.80
N ALA A 26 -3.73 -2.66 -12.87
CA ALA A 26 -4.95 -3.38 -13.15
C ALA A 26 -6.19 -2.51 -13.11
N ALA A 27 -6.18 -1.44 -12.32
CA ALA A 27 -7.35 -0.62 -12.13
C ALA A 27 -6.96 0.77 -11.67
N ASN A 28 -7.90 1.68 -11.72
CA ASN A 28 -7.65 3.07 -11.34
C ASN A 28 -7.74 3.22 -9.83
N VAL A 29 -6.65 2.89 -9.16
CA VAL A 29 -6.55 3.00 -7.71
C VAL A 29 -5.27 3.75 -7.36
N THR A 30 -5.22 4.27 -6.14
CA THR A 30 -4.02 4.95 -5.65
C THR A 30 -3.59 4.34 -4.34
N LEU A 31 -2.32 4.49 -4.04
CA LEU A 31 -1.78 4.02 -2.77
C LEU A 31 -2.20 4.98 -1.66
N ALA A 32 -2.95 4.47 -0.69
CA ALA A 32 -3.35 5.28 0.44
C ALA A 32 -2.28 5.27 1.53
N THR A 33 -1.77 4.09 1.85
CA THR A 33 -0.69 4.00 2.82
C THR A 33 0.01 2.65 2.70
N TRP A 34 1.15 2.57 3.30
CA TRP A 34 2.04 1.42 3.23
C TRP A 34 2.68 1.29 4.61
N GLU A 35 2.54 0.12 5.21
CA GLU A 35 3.08 -0.07 6.54
C GLU A 35 3.91 -1.34 6.59
N ARG A 36 5.04 -1.26 7.27
CA ARG A 36 5.89 -2.41 7.51
C ARG A 36 5.94 -2.67 8.99
N LYS A 37 5.80 -3.92 9.37
CA LYS A 37 5.87 -4.26 10.78
C LYS A 37 7.32 -4.27 11.22
N LEU A 38 7.54 -3.69 12.38
CA LEU A 38 8.86 -3.60 12.95
C LEU A 38 9.39 -5.00 13.22
N GLY A 39 10.57 -5.27 12.74
CA GLY A 39 11.20 -6.55 12.96
C GLY A 39 10.67 -7.68 12.13
N GLY A 40 9.64 -7.44 11.32
CA GLY A 40 9.08 -8.47 10.49
C GLY A 40 9.22 -8.15 9.03
N ARG A 41 8.81 -9.09 8.20
CA ARG A 41 8.84 -8.91 6.77
C ARG A 41 7.50 -8.56 6.19
N LEU A 42 6.49 -8.53 7.04
CA LEU A 42 5.12 -8.33 6.58
C LEU A 42 4.90 -6.88 6.20
N VAL A 43 4.36 -6.68 5.02
CA VAL A 43 4.06 -5.36 4.50
C VAL A 43 2.58 -5.28 4.25
N THR A 44 1.95 -4.21 4.74
CA THR A 44 0.54 -3.96 4.50
C THR A 44 0.41 -2.81 3.53
N ILE A 45 -0.30 -3.03 2.44
CA ILE A 45 -0.56 -2.01 1.44
C ILE A 45 -2.05 -1.68 1.49
N VAL A 46 -2.37 -0.41 1.54
CA VAL A 46 -3.76 0.04 1.50
C VAL A 46 -3.94 0.88 0.25
N LEU A 47 -4.90 0.48 -0.58
CA LEU A 47 -5.24 1.21 -1.78
C LEU A 47 -6.57 1.90 -1.60
N GLU A 48 -6.81 2.91 -2.41
CA GLU A 48 -8.04 3.69 -2.34
C GLU A 48 -8.56 3.91 -3.74
N GLY A 49 -9.88 3.85 -3.89
CA GLY A 49 -10.53 4.09 -5.17
C GLY A 49 -11.99 3.70 -5.10
N GLU A 50 -12.65 3.68 -6.24
CA GLU A 50 -14.03 3.21 -6.28
C GLU A 50 -14.08 1.73 -6.04
N VAL A 51 -15.21 1.26 -5.51
CA VAL A 51 -15.33 -0.14 -5.07
C VAL A 51 -14.95 -1.12 -6.17
N ALA A 52 -15.46 -0.92 -7.38
CA ALA A 52 -15.18 -1.86 -8.47
C ALA A 52 -13.69 -1.87 -8.80
N ALA A 53 -13.07 -0.70 -8.83
CA ALA A 53 -11.65 -0.61 -9.15
C ALA A 53 -10.80 -1.25 -8.05
N VAL A 54 -11.17 -1.02 -6.80
CA VAL A 54 -10.42 -1.60 -5.68
C VAL A 54 -10.53 -3.12 -5.69
N LYS A 55 -11.74 -3.66 -5.95
CA LYS A 55 -11.91 -5.10 -6.02
C LYS A 55 -11.05 -5.70 -7.13
N GLN A 56 -11.05 -5.06 -8.29
CA GLN A 56 -10.27 -5.54 -9.43
C GLN A 56 -8.78 -5.51 -9.11
N ALA A 57 -8.32 -4.43 -8.49
CA ALA A 57 -6.91 -4.29 -8.15
C ALA A 57 -6.48 -5.35 -7.14
N VAL A 58 -7.27 -5.53 -6.07
CA VAL A 58 -6.92 -6.49 -5.03
C VAL A 58 -6.90 -7.91 -5.60
N GLU A 59 -7.85 -8.23 -6.46
CA GLU A 59 -7.87 -9.56 -7.07
C GLU A 59 -6.64 -9.77 -7.95
N ALA A 60 -6.23 -8.78 -8.71
CA ALA A 60 -5.04 -8.89 -9.54
C ALA A 60 -3.79 -9.12 -8.68
N GLY A 61 -3.68 -8.35 -7.59
CA GLY A 61 -2.56 -8.53 -6.68
C GLY A 61 -2.55 -9.89 -6.03
N ALA A 62 -3.73 -10.39 -5.67
CA ALA A 62 -3.82 -11.69 -5.02
C ALA A 62 -3.44 -12.84 -5.92
N THR A 63 -3.70 -12.72 -7.23
CA THR A 63 -3.51 -13.84 -8.15
C THR A 63 -2.24 -13.75 -8.97
N GLN A 64 -1.66 -12.56 -9.13
CA GLN A 64 -0.54 -12.37 -10.05
C GLN A 64 0.76 -11.98 -9.37
N ALA A 65 0.76 -11.70 -8.09
CA ALA A 65 1.96 -11.25 -7.40
C ALA A 65 2.98 -12.37 -7.31
N LEU A 66 4.24 -11.99 -7.14
CA LEU A 66 5.35 -12.93 -7.01
C LEU A 66 5.13 -13.90 -5.87
N LYS A 67 4.52 -13.45 -4.79
CA LYS A 67 4.20 -14.28 -3.65
C LYS A 67 2.73 -14.17 -3.36
N LYS A 68 2.15 -15.26 -2.89
CA LYS A 68 0.77 -15.23 -2.49
C LYS A 68 0.60 -14.37 -1.25
N PRO A 69 -0.34 -13.45 -1.23
CA PRO A 69 -0.55 -12.62 -0.04
C PRO A 69 -0.99 -13.45 1.16
N VAL A 70 -0.63 -12.97 2.33
CA VAL A 70 -1.06 -13.55 3.58
C VAL A 70 -2.54 -13.26 3.81
N ALA A 71 -2.97 -12.07 3.44
CA ALA A 71 -4.36 -11.65 3.63
C ALA A 71 -4.71 -10.58 2.61
N VAL A 72 -5.97 -10.54 2.22
CA VAL A 72 -6.49 -9.48 1.36
C VAL A 72 -7.88 -9.11 1.85
N GLY A 73 -8.31 -7.91 1.52
CA GLY A 73 -9.65 -7.50 1.89
C GLY A 73 -10.06 -6.23 1.17
N VAL A 74 -11.36 -6.00 1.12
CA VAL A 74 -11.92 -4.78 0.55
C VAL A 74 -12.93 -4.25 1.52
N ILE A 75 -12.85 -2.98 1.86
CA ILE A 75 -13.85 -2.31 2.68
C ILE A 75 -14.54 -1.29 1.79
N PRO A 76 -15.78 -1.58 1.36
CA PRO A 76 -16.47 -0.74 0.35
C PRO A 76 -17.14 0.39 1.06
N ASN A 77 -17.09 1.04 1.78
CA ASN A 77 -17.74 2.19 2.42
C ASN A 77 -17.24 2.29 3.85
N PRO A 78 -15.96 2.61 3.99
CA PRO A 78 -15.35 2.54 5.31
C PRO A 78 -15.99 3.50 6.29
N HIS A 79 -16.15 3.00 7.52
CA HIS A 79 -16.60 3.83 8.62
C HIS A 79 -15.62 5.00 8.82
N PRO A 80 -16.11 6.17 9.23
CA PRO A 80 -15.21 7.32 9.43
C PRO A 80 -14.04 7.04 10.35
N GLU A 81 -14.19 6.15 11.33
CA GLU A 81 -13.07 5.82 12.20
C GLU A 81 -11.98 5.05 11.45
N ILE A 82 -12.38 4.23 10.49
CA ILE A 82 -11.40 3.54 9.66
C ILE A 82 -10.66 4.54 8.78
N VAL A 83 -11.40 5.50 8.23
CA VAL A 83 -10.79 6.54 7.41
C VAL A 83 -9.74 7.29 8.22
N LYS A 84 -10.05 7.61 9.46
CA LYS A 84 -9.11 8.32 10.31
C LYS A 84 -7.84 7.51 10.54
N ILE A 85 -7.98 6.22 10.77
CA ILE A 85 -6.83 5.35 11.00
C ILE A 85 -5.94 5.32 9.77
N VAL A 86 -6.54 5.17 8.59
CA VAL A 86 -5.79 5.12 7.35
C VAL A 86 -5.11 6.46 7.09
N GLU A 87 -5.81 7.55 7.33
CA GLU A 87 -5.23 8.88 7.12
C GLU A 87 -4.09 9.15 8.07
N LEU A 88 -4.21 8.69 9.30
CA LEU A 88 -3.12 8.83 10.25
C LEU A 88 -1.89 8.05 9.80
N SER A 89 -2.10 6.83 9.35
CA SER A 89 -1.01 6.02 8.81
C SER A 89 -0.38 6.69 7.59
N ALA A 90 -1.21 7.22 6.70
CA ALA A 90 -0.72 7.88 5.51
C ALA A 90 0.13 9.10 5.85
N SER A 91 -0.27 9.84 6.88
CA SER A 91 0.49 11.00 7.28
C SER A 91 1.87 10.62 7.81
N ARG A 92 1.96 9.50 8.55
CA ARG A 92 3.24 9.01 9.02
C ARG A 92 4.10 8.51 7.86
N PHE A 93 3.48 7.81 6.92
CA PHE A 93 4.16 7.30 5.76
C PHE A 93 4.75 8.45 4.93
N LYS A 94 3.96 9.47 4.66
CA LYS A 94 4.42 10.61 3.89
C LYS A 94 5.51 11.37 4.62
N GLY A 95 5.39 11.50 5.93
CA GLY A 95 6.38 12.19 6.69
C GLY A 95 7.72 11.48 6.71
N LYS A 96 7.70 10.15 6.60
CA LYS A 96 8.94 9.40 6.60
C LYS A 96 9.60 9.34 5.25
N ASP A 97 8.80 9.20 4.22
CA ASP A 97 9.34 8.93 2.91
C ASP A 97 9.49 10.13 2.06
N GLU A 98 9.01 11.23 2.52
CA GLU A 98 9.15 12.43 1.78
C GLU A 98 10.59 12.84 1.83
N PRO A 99 11.20 13.00 0.72
CA PRO A 99 12.59 13.40 0.72
C PRO A 99 12.61 14.75 1.31
N SER A 100 13.15 14.86 2.43
CA SER A 100 13.12 16.08 3.08
C SER A 100 13.82 17.02 2.18
N SER A 101 13.13 17.55 1.37
CA SER A 101 13.65 18.52 0.53
C SER A 101 15.09 18.29 0.21
N ASP A 102 15.55 17.32 0.54
CA ASP A 102 16.84 17.02 0.20
C ASP A 102 16.85 15.72 -0.40
N SER A 103 16.57 15.38 -0.65
CA SER A 103 16.51 14.26 -1.14
C SER A 103 16.57 13.17 -1.06
N LYS A 104 16.40 12.96 -1.01
CA LYS A 104 16.20 11.85 -1.02
C LYS A 104 15.58 11.07 -1.69
N MET A 105 15.53 10.97 -2.27
CA MET A 105 14.84 10.01 -2.60
C MET A 105 14.92 9.07 -3.06
N LEU A 106 15.18 9.35 -2.89
CA LEU A 106 14.97 8.23 -3.03
C LEU A 106 15.47 7.42 -2.90
N GLY A 107 15.68 7.80 -2.47
CA GLY A 107 15.93 6.83 -2.02
C GLY A 107 16.05 6.36 -1.59
N ASP A 108 16.15 6.74 -1.12
CA ASP A 108 16.12 6.06 -0.47
C ASP A 108 15.73 5.44 -0.30
N ASP A 109 15.67 5.68 -0.15
CA ASP A 109 15.28 4.89 0.28
C ASP A 109 14.94 4.46 0.45
N PRO A 110 14.80 4.76 0.26
CA PRO A 110 14.48 4.22 0.63
C PRO A 110 14.47 3.81 0.91
N PRO A 111 14.42 4.14 1.16
CA PRO A 111 14.54 3.56 1.58
C PRO A 111 14.56 2.94 1.62
N ASP A 112 14.48 3.47 1.90
CA ASP A 112 14.67 2.65 1.83
C ASP A 112 14.83 2.22 1.02
N PHE A 113 14.95 2.66 0.78
CA PHE A 113 15.23 2.11 0.14
C PHE A 113 15.70 1.88 -0.10
N VAL A 114 15.53 2.16 0.13
CA VAL A 114 16.00 1.78 0.13
C VAL A 114 16.38 1.73 0.12
N PRO A 115 16.59 2.00 0.10
CA PRO A 115 16.99 1.82 0.22
C PRO A 115 17.44 1.67 0.38
N LYS A 116 17.47 2.11 0.77
CA LYS A 116 17.81 1.93 1.12
C LYS A 116 18.16 1.50 1.33
N LYS A 117 18.34 1.99 1.43
CA LYS A 117 18.57 1.74 1.73
C LYS A 117 18.77 1.43 1.77
#